data_e0720cc0ebee5ca3ca40611de3a08f7f
#
_entry.id   e0720cc0ebee5ca3ca40611de3a08f7f
#
_cell.length_a   1.000
_cell.length_b   1.000
_cell.length_c   1.000
_cell.angle_alpha   90.00
_cell.angle_beta   90.00
_cell.angle_gamma   90.00
#
_symmetry.space_group_name_H-M   'P 1'
#
loop_
_entity.id
_entity.type
_entity.pdbx_description
1 polymer ?
#
loop_
_entity_poly.entity_id
_entity_poly.type
_entity_poly.pdbx_seq_one_letter_code
_entity_poly.pdbx_strand_id
1 'polypeptide(L)'
;MPPCSPLSNAYGYPLLIKHLLTRSNIASACQEIVSGTEMRLSYADLDQRVRQLANALKVSGIREGMRVGVMDWDTHRYLECFFAIPMMGATLFTINVRLSPAQVLYTINHGRPDLIIVHRDFIPLVEDIKSGFDRDIIIVPIGDGKGYEEWIDAAPDSFDFPDLDENQTATLFYTTGTTGNPKGVSYSHRQLVLHTLGLIAGFGAWPGNAGFHRGDVYMPLTPLFHVHGWGFPYAATMLGLRQVYPGRYDPDAILGLIADENVTFSHCVPTVLSMVLDHPNCSQTDLREWKVIIGGAALPRSLQTRAATAGISLHAAYGMSETCPFLTVADLSSDDPEVQAQTGFPGPLVDLRVVTSDMQGVPHDGETTGEVVVRAPWLTQGYLDNPQASNDLWDGGYLHTGDVGYIRENGSLQITDRLKDVIKTGGEWISSLILENIASSCYGVEEVAAIGCPNAKWGERPVLAVQIKDNTDRDLVRLNIVEEIQMRVDVGEISKWAIPDEIIFVDHLPKTSVGKLDKKLVRQDVLTRLDLKS
;
A
#
# COMPACT_ATOMS: atom_id res chain seq x y z
N MET A 1 -28.94 23.71 -21.59
CA MET A 1 -29.17 24.81 -20.63
C MET A 1 -27.81 25.34 -20.21
N PRO A 2 -27.59 26.65 -20.06
CA PRO A 2 -26.35 27.15 -19.49
C PRO A 2 -26.22 26.62 -18.05
N PRO A 3 -24.99 26.36 -17.54
CA PRO A 3 -24.80 25.97 -16.15
C PRO A 3 -25.37 27.06 -15.25
N CYS A 4 -26.01 26.65 -14.12
CA CYS A 4 -26.42 27.60 -13.09
C CYS A 4 -25.19 28.40 -12.65
N SER A 5 -25.22 29.71 -12.80
CA SER A 5 -24.20 30.57 -12.24
C SER A 5 -24.30 30.54 -10.72
N PRO A 6 -23.18 30.27 -10.00
CA PRO A 6 -23.23 30.31 -8.56
C PRO A 6 -23.63 31.69 -8.05
N LEU A 7 -24.44 31.74 -7.02
CA LEU A 7 -24.78 32.99 -6.36
C LEU A 7 -23.51 33.57 -5.70
N SER A 8 -23.33 34.87 -5.71
CA SER A 8 -22.16 35.56 -5.14
C SER A 8 -21.95 35.31 -3.65
N ASN A 9 -23.02 34.95 -2.92
CA ASN A 9 -22.99 34.66 -1.49
C ASN A 9 -22.87 33.16 -1.16
N ALA A 10 -22.84 32.28 -2.17
CA ALA A 10 -22.68 30.85 -1.96
C ALA A 10 -21.19 30.52 -1.78
N TYR A 11 -20.85 29.87 -0.68
CA TYR A 11 -19.49 29.36 -0.47
C TYR A 11 -19.19 28.25 -1.47
N GLY A 12 -18.08 28.37 -2.19
CA GLY A 12 -17.71 27.45 -3.25
C GLY A 12 -17.38 26.03 -2.81
N TYR A 13 -17.11 25.81 -1.52
CA TYR A 13 -16.81 24.55 -0.86
C TYR A 13 -15.79 23.68 -1.61
N PRO A 14 -14.54 24.13 -1.75
CA PRO A 14 -13.51 23.33 -2.40
C PRO A 14 -13.23 22.04 -1.63
N LEU A 15 -12.91 20.96 -2.35
CA LEU A 15 -12.63 19.65 -1.74
C LEU A 15 -11.23 19.65 -1.10
N LEU A 16 -11.13 20.18 0.11
CA LEU A 16 -9.88 20.32 0.85
C LEU A 16 -9.76 19.33 2.00
N ILE A 17 -8.56 18.85 2.26
CA ILE A 17 -8.24 17.93 3.38
C ILE A 17 -8.73 18.49 4.73
N LYS A 18 -8.72 19.80 4.94
CA LYS A 18 -9.22 20.42 6.18
C LYS A 18 -10.64 20.01 6.55
N HIS A 19 -11.49 19.72 5.54
CA HIS A 19 -12.87 19.32 5.79
C HIS A 19 -12.99 17.89 6.34
N LEU A 20 -11.97 17.03 6.14
CA LEU A 20 -11.92 15.69 6.73
C LEU A 20 -11.72 15.74 8.25
N LEU A 21 -10.93 16.73 8.73
CA LEU A 21 -10.67 16.95 10.16
C LEU A 21 -11.81 17.70 10.86
N THR A 22 -12.41 18.70 10.22
CA THR A 22 -13.43 19.56 10.82
C THR A 22 -14.62 18.78 11.37
N ARG A 23 -15.06 17.75 10.67
CA ARG A 23 -16.22 16.93 11.09
C ARG A 23 -15.91 16.16 12.38
N SER A 24 -14.74 15.56 12.49
CA SER A 24 -14.36 14.80 13.68
C SER A 24 -14.19 15.68 14.91
N ASN A 25 -13.71 16.89 14.75
CA ASN A 25 -13.61 17.87 15.83
C ASN A 25 -14.97 18.25 16.42
N ILE A 26 -16.01 18.27 15.60
CA ILE A 26 -17.38 18.57 16.06
C ILE A 26 -18.06 17.33 16.65
N ALA A 27 -17.97 16.20 15.95
CA ALA A 27 -18.78 15.02 16.25
C ALA A 27 -18.07 14.01 17.16
N SER A 28 -16.77 14.09 17.32
CA SER A 28 -15.94 13.10 18.01
C SER A 28 -14.76 13.73 18.76
N ALA A 29 -14.89 14.99 19.21
CA ALA A 29 -13.79 15.75 19.83
C ALA A 29 -13.10 15.02 21.00
N CYS A 30 -13.82 14.21 21.77
CA CYS A 30 -13.31 13.44 22.89
C CYS A 30 -12.87 12.02 22.52
N GLN A 31 -12.97 11.61 21.23
CA GLN A 31 -12.51 10.29 20.80
C GLN A 31 -10.98 10.23 20.85
N GLU A 32 -10.45 9.05 21.18
CA GLU A 32 -9.02 8.88 21.44
C GLU A 32 -8.22 8.54 20.18
N ILE A 33 -6.98 9.05 20.18
CA ILE A 33 -5.89 8.65 19.30
C ILE A 33 -4.75 8.16 20.19
N VAL A 34 -4.40 6.88 20.06
CA VAL A 34 -3.38 6.21 20.85
C VAL A 34 -2.12 6.05 20.00
N SER A 35 -0.94 6.32 20.55
CA SER A 35 0.33 6.13 19.85
C SER A 35 1.31 5.39 20.77
N GLY A 36 1.63 4.15 20.41
CA GLY A 36 2.32 3.22 21.28
C GLY A 36 1.54 2.97 22.58
N THR A 37 2.25 2.76 23.68
CA THR A 37 1.66 2.51 25.00
C THR A 37 1.56 3.77 25.87
N GLU A 38 2.19 4.87 25.47
CA GLU A 38 2.43 6.03 26.37
C GLU A 38 1.62 7.27 26.01
N MET A 39 1.26 7.44 24.72
CA MET A 39 0.64 8.67 24.26
C MET A 39 -0.85 8.45 23.94
N ARG A 40 -1.70 9.27 24.55
CA ARG A 40 -3.14 9.36 24.26
C ARG A 40 -3.51 10.81 24.01
N LEU A 41 -4.18 11.05 22.91
CA LEU A 41 -4.68 12.34 22.47
C LEU A 41 -6.17 12.21 22.16
N SER A 42 -6.92 13.28 22.35
CA SER A 42 -8.25 13.40 21.76
C SER A 42 -8.18 14.03 20.36
N TYR A 43 -9.27 13.99 19.60
CA TYR A 43 -9.35 14.75 18.35
C TYR A 43 -9.27 16.28 18.57
N ALA A 44 -9.69 16.76 19.72
CA ALA A 44 -9.50 18.16 20.08
C ALA A 44 -8.00 18.48 20.25
N ASP A 45 -7.25 17.59 20.91
CA ASP A 45 -5.79 17.74 21.03
C ASP A 45 -5.11 17.62 19.65
N LEU A 46 -5.56 16.72 18.79
CA LEU A 46 -5.07 16.62 17.42
C LEU A 46 -5.27 17.94 16.66
N ASP A 47 -6.45 18.55 16.70
CA ASP A 47 -6.71 19.83 16.02
C ASP A 47 -5.80 20.94 16.56
N GLN A 48 -5.64 21.03 17.89
CA GLN A 48 -4.73 21.98 18.51
C GLN A 48 -3.30 21.79 18.02
N ARG A 49 -2.79 20.55 18.05
CA ARG A 49 -1.42 20.21 17.64
C ARG A 49 -1.18 20.42 16.15
N VAL A 50 -2.18 20.14 15.30
CA VAL A 50 -2.16 20.45 13.86
C VAL A 50 -2.01 21.96 13.61
N ARG A 51 -2.69 22.82 14.41
CA ARG A 51 -2.56 24.29 14.32
C ARG A 51 -1.20 24.75 14.82
N GLN A 52 -0.71 24.19 15.93
CA GLN A 52 0.63 24.47 16.46
C GLN A 52 1.70 24.08 15.44
N LEU A 53 1.62 22.89 14.82
CA LEU A 53 2.55 22.46 13.79
C LEU A 53 2.54 23.40 12.57
N ALA A 54 1.35 23.82 12.10
CA ALA A 54 1.24 24.78 11.00
C ALA A 54 1.92 26.12 11.35
N ASN A 55 1.76 26.62 12.59
CA ASN A 55 2.45 27.83 13.05
C ASN A 55 3.96 27.64 13.16
N ALA A 56 4.43 26.52 13.70
CA ALA A 56 5.85 26.20 13.82
C ALA A 56 6.52 26.12 12.44
N LEU A 57 5.87 25.47 11.48
CA LEU A 57 6.31 25.42 10.07
C LEU A 57 6.37 26.82 9.45
N LYS A 58 5.34 27.65 9.66
CA LYS A 58 5.28 29.04 9.16
C LYS A 58 6.41 29.90 9.74
N VAL A 59 6.70 29.77 11.03
CA VAL A 59 7.81 30.48 11.71
C VAL A 59 9.15 30.01 11.15
N SER A 60 9.29 28.72 10.81
CA SER A 60 10.46 28.15 10.15
C SER A 60 10.59 28.53 8.66
N GLY A 61 9.68 29.36 8.14
CA GLY A 61 9.74 29.89 6.78
C GLY A 61 8.97 29.08 5.74
N ILE A 62 8.29 28.00 6.12
CA ILE A 62 7.47 27.20 5.22
C ILE A 62 6.22 27.98 4.80
N ARG A 63 5.91 27.95 3.51
CA ARG A 63 4.79 28.66 2.88
C ARG A 63 4.11 27.76 1.88
N GLU A 64 2.99 28.23 1.37
CA GLU A 64 2.26 27.60 0.26
C GLU A 64 3.20 27.26 -0.92
N GLY A 65 3.06 26.06 -1.47
CA GLY A 65 3.87 25.53 -2.57
C GLY A 65 5.22 24.94 -2.17
N MET A 66 5.70 25.17 -0.93
CA MET A 66 6.91 24.54 -0.40
C MET A 66 6.65 23.10 0.00
N ARG A 67 7.73 22.31 0.18
CA ARG A 67 7.62 20.87 0.49
C ARG A 67 8.23 20.56 1.86
N VAL A 68 7.50 19.78 2.65
CA VAL A 68 7.96 19.31 3.97
C VAL A 68 8.09 17.79 3.94
N GLY A 69 9.33 17.30 4.08
CA GLY A 69 9.64 15.89 4.19
C GLY A 69 9.31 15.34 5.57
N VAL A 70 8.87 14.09 5.65
CA VAL A 70 8.65 13.38 6.93
C VAL A 70 9.29 12.01 6.86
N MET A 71 10.15 11.71 7.83
CA MET A 71 10.82 10.44 8.07
C MET A 71 10.48 9.98 9.50
N ASP A 72 9.37 9.30 9.67
CA ASP A 72 8.90 8.80 10.97
C ASP A 72 8.34 7.38 10.84
N TRP A 73 8.16 6.72 11.99
CA TRP A 73 7.35 5.52 12.14
C TRP A 73 5.86 5.89 12.13
N ASP A 74 4.99 4.90 12.23
CA ASP A 74 3.54 5.11 12.24
C ASP A 74 3.09 5.65 13.60
N THR A 75 3.18 6.98 13.78
CA THR A 75 2.90 7.70 15.02
C THR A 75 1.81 8.76 14.85
N HIS A 76 1.31 9.30 15.97
CA HIS A 76 0.41 10.45 15.98
C HIS A 76 1.02 11.68 15.29
N ARG A 77 2.35 11.86 15.35
CA ARG A 77 3.05 12.99 14.69
C ARG A 77 2.95 12.90 13.18
N TYR A 78 3.00 11.68 12.65
CA TYR A 78 2.77 11.47 11.21
C TYR A 78 1.34 11.87 10.83
N LEU A 79 0.34 11.53 11.67
CA LEU A 79 -1.05 11.95 11.45
C LEU A 79 -1.18 13.48 11.50
N GLU A 80 -0.52 14.17 12.45
CA GLU A 80 -0.47 15.63 12.50
C GLU A 80 0.08 16.22 11.20
N CYS A 81 1.16 15.65 10.68
CA CYS A 81 1.75 16.05 9.39
C CYS A 81 0.80 15.84 8.21
N PHE A 82 -0.03 14.77 8.21
CA PHE A 82 -1.02 14.51 7.17
C PHE A 82 -2.05 15.64 7.03
N PHE A 83 -2.30 16.35 8.12
CA PHE A 83 -3.24 17.47 8.13
C PHE A 83 -2.53 18.82 8.05
N ALA A 84 -1.62 19.13 8.97
CA ALA A 84 -1.03 20.47 9.11
C ALA A 84 -0.33 20.93 7.82
N ILE A 85 0.49 20.09 7.21
CA ILE A 85 1.30 20.45 6.06
C ILE A 85 0.42 20.78 4.83
N PRO A 86 -0.47 19.88 4.35
CA PRO A 86 -1.29 20.22 3.21
C PRO A 86 -2.35 21.29 3.51
N MET A 87 -2.90 21.36 4.74
CA MET A 87 -3.91 22.37 5.10
C MET A 87 -3.37 23.80 5.07
N MET A 88 -2.06 24.02 5.29
CA MET A 88 -1.43 25.34 5.15
C MET A 88 -0.98 25.65 3.71
N GLY A 89 -1.21 24.74 2.74
CA GLY A 89 -0.85 24.90 1.33
C GLY A 89 0.56 24.39 0.98
N ALA A 90 1.27 23.75 1.92
CA ALA A 90 2.54 23.08 1.63
C ALA A 90 2.29 21.64 1.16
N THR A 91 3.26 21.03 0.49
CA THR A 91 3.17 19.63 0.07
C THR A 91 3.81 18.72 1.11
N LEU A 92 3.06 17.78 1.65
CA LEU A 92 3.59 16.70 2.48
C LEU A 92 4.38 15.73 1.61
N PHE A 93 5.68 15.60 1.84
CA PHE A 93 6.52 14.61 1.20
C PHE A 93 6.84 13.46 2.16
N THR A 94 6.17 12.32 1.99
CA THR A 94 6.43 11.15 2.82
C THR A 94 7.64 10.39 2.30
N ILE A 95 8.74 10.37 3.08
CA ILE A 95 10.00 9.76 2.68
C ILE A 95 10.03 8.30 3.13
N ASN A 96 10.27 7.38 2.21
CA ASN A 96 10.37 5.96 2.51
C ASN A 96 11.70 5.63 3.20
N VAL A 97 11.65 5.43 4.51
CA VAL A 97 12.78 5.15 5.39
C VAL A 97 13.40 3.76 5.23
N ARG A 98 12.77 2.89 4.44
CA ARG A 98 13.24 1.51 4.17
C ARG A 98 14.04 1.39 2.87
N LEU A 99 14.22 2.49 2.14
CA LEU A 99 15.08 2.56 0.96
C LEU A 99 16.55 2.52 1.37
N SER A 100 17.42 2.13 0.41
CA SER A 100 18.88 2.27 0.62
C SER A 100 19.28 3.74 0.77
N PRO A 101 20.39 4.05 1.47
CA PRO A 101 20.87 5.43 1.63
C PRO A 101 20.97 6.19 0.31
N ALA A 102 21.48 5.56 -0.75
CA ALA A 102 21.56 6.16 -2.08
C ALA A 102 20.20 6.48 -2.69
N GLN A 103 19.19 5.63 -2.48
CA GLN A 103 17.83 5.87 -2.95
C GLN A 103 17.13 6.95 -2.12
N VAL A 104 17.34 7.00 -0.80
CA VAL A 104 16.82 8.09 0.06
C VAL A 104 17.40 9.42 -0.40
N LEU A 105 18.72 9.49 -0.60
CA LEU A 105 19.38 10.70 -1.13
C LEU A 105 18.78 11.11 -2.48
N TYR A 106 18.62 10.16 -3.40
CA TYR A 106 17.98 10.43 -4.69
C TYR A 106 16.58 11.01 -4.52
N THR A 107 15.73 10.41 -3.66
CA THR A 107 14.35 10.88 -3.48
C THR A 107 14.29 12.26 -2.83
N ILE A 108 15.20 12.59 -1.90
CA ILE A 108 15.33 13.91 -1.28
C ILE A 108 15.74 14.96 -2.32
N ASN A 109 16.80 14.70 -3.11
CA ASN A 109 17.27 15.64 -4.12
C ASN A 109 16.25 15.84 -5.26
N HIS A 110 15.55 14.79 -5.68
CA HIS A 110 14.51 14.89 -6.70
C HIS A 110 13.21 15.50 -6.16
N GLY A 111 12.81 15.15 -4.93
CA GLY A 111 11.61 15.67 -4.27
C GLY A 111 11.75 17.08 -3.71
N ARG A 112 13.00 17.55 -3.49
CA ARG A 112 13.37 18.92 -3.09
C ARG A 112 12.58 19.47 -1.89
N PRO A 113 12.58 18.79 -0.73
CA PRO A 113 11.96 19.35 0.47
C PRO A 113 12.72 20.60 0.96
N ASP A 114 12.00 21.54 1.56
CA ASP A 114 12.57 22.74 2.18
C ASP A 114 12.89 22.50 3.65
N LEU A 115 12.14 21.57 4.28
CA LEU A 115 12.30 21.12 5.65
C LEU A 115 12.02 19.63 5.72
N ILE A 116 12.74 18.89 6.57
CA ILE A 116 12.47 17.47 6.87
C ILE A 116 12.30 17.29 8.37
N ILE A 117 11.18 16.69 8.78
CA ILE A 117 10.93 16.22 10.14
C ILE A 117 11.43 14.78 10.23
N VAL A 118 12.36 14.50 11.15
CA VAL A 118 13.11 13.23 11.16
C VAL A 118 13.05 12.57 12.53
N HIS A 119 12.51 11.36 12.62
CA HIS A 119 12.58 10.56 13.83
C HIS A 119 14.03 10.20 14.17
N ARG A 120 14.37 10.18 15.46
CA ARG A 120 15.72 9.91 15.97
C ARG A 120 16.40 8.68 15.37
N ASP A 121 15.64 7.62 15.08
CA ASP A 121 16.17 6.38 14.49
C ASP A 121 16.74 6.59 13.08
N PHE A 122 16.30 7.64 12.39
CA PHE A 122 16.73 7.97 11.02
C PHE A 122 17.71 9.14 10.95
N ILE A 123 18.02 9.79 12.09
CA ILE A 123 19.06 10.85 12.14
C ILE A 123 20.41 10.33 11.64
N PRO A 124 20.91 9.14 12.05
CA PRO A 124 22.16 8.61 11.52
C PRO A 124 22.15 8.48 9.99
N LEU A 125 21.07 8.00 9.41
CA LEU A 125 20.92 7.92 7.95
C LEU A 125 21.01 9.30 7.29
N VAL A 126 20.29 10.30 7.85
CA VAL A 126 20.32 11.68 7.32
C VAL A 126 21.72 12.26 7.43
N GLU A 127 22.43 12.07 8.55
CA GLU A 127 23.80 12.55 8.75
C GLU A 127 24.77 11.94 7.73
N ASP A 128 24.62 10.65 7.41
CA ASP A 128 25.46 9.96 6.41
C ASP A 128 25.27 10.50 4.99
N ILE A 129 24.05 10.89 4.62
CA ILE A 129 23.74 11.31 3.25
C ILE A 129 23.67 12.83 3.06
N LYS A 130 23.63 13.64 4.12
CA LYS A 130 23.42 15.11 4.02
C LYS A 130 24.47 15.84 3.21
N SER A 131 25.71 15.33 3.15
CA SER A 131 26.75 15.90 2.31
C SER A 131 26.45 15.80 0.81
N GLY A 132 25.51 14.93 0.41
CA GLY A 132 25.04 14.77 -0.95
C GLY A 132 23.78 15.56 -1.28
N PHE A 133 23.24 16.36 -0.35
CA PHE A 133 22.09 17.22 -0.64
C PHE A 133 22.48 18.32 -1.63
N ASP A 134 21.65 18.54 -2.64
CA ASP A 134 21.86 19.56 -3.67
C ASP A 134 21.42 20.97 -3.25
N ARG A 135 20.85 21.09 -2.04
CA ARG A 135 20.36 22.34 -1.43
C ARG A 135 20.39 22.29 0.10
N ASP A 136 20.30 23.44 0.73
CA ASP A 136 20.13 23.53 2.17
C ASP A 136 18.71 23.08 2.56
N ILE A 137 18.62 22.20 3.56
CA ILE A 137 17.37 21.65 4.07
C ILE A 137 17.35 21.82 5.59
N ILE A 138 16.27 22.38 6.12
CA ILE A 138 16.05 22.49 7.57
C ILE A 138 15.71 21.11 8.11
N ILE A 139 16.42 20.64 9.15
CA ILE A 139 16.14 19.35 9.80
C ILE A 139 15.53 19.61 11.18
N VAL A 140 14.33 19.05 11.41
CA VAL A 140 13.64 19.07 12.70
C VAL A 140 13.62 17.65 13.27
N PRO A 141 14.36 17.37 14.35
CA PRO A 141 14.41 16.03 14.92
C PRO A 141 13.16 15.73 15.76
N ILE A 142 12.66 14.49 15.67
CA ILE A 142 11.72 13.90 16.63
C ILE A 142 12.57 13.07 17.61
N GLY A 143 12.62 13.46 18.88
CA GLY A 143 13.45 12.76 19.88
C GLY A 143 12.99 12.98 21.30
N ASP A 144 13.76 12.45 22.27
CA ASP A 144 13.46 12.57 23.69
C ASP A 144 13.65 14.01 24.20
N GLY A 145 12.57 14.68 24.51
CA GLY A 145 12.53 15.92 25.29
C GLY A 145 13.01 17.20 24.61
N LYS A 146 13.58 17.14 23.40
CA LYS A 146 13.95 18.32 22.60
C LYS A 146 13.71 18.03 21.13
N GLY A 147 13.19 19.02 20.41
CA GLY A 147 12.90 18.87 18.99
C GLY A 147 11.44 19.10 18.69
N TYR A 148 10.78 18.15 18.06
CA TYR A 148 9.42 18.31 17.55
C TYR A 148 8.41 18.79 18.60
N GLU A 149 8.34 18.16 19.78
CA GLU A 149 7.37 18.52 20.83
C GLU A 149 7.60 19.96 21.34
N GLU A 150 8.84 20.31 21.74
CA GLU A 150 9.16 21.66 22.17
C GLU A 150 8.92 22.69 21.05
N TRP A 151 9.17 22.31 19.80
CA TRP A 151 9.01 23.18 18.63
C TRP A 151 7.56 23.52 18.36
N ILE A 152 6.64 22.54 18.46
CA ILE A 152 5.21 22.81 18.29
C ILE A 152 4.59 23.46 19.52
N ASP A 153 5.01 23.09 20.75
CA ASP A 153 4.50 23.65 21.99
C ASP A 153 4.86 25.16 22.16
N ALA A 154 5.96 25.58 21.57
CA ALA A 154 6.34 27.01 21.54
C ALA A 154 5.51 27.84 20.55
N ALA A 155 4.74 27.19 19.67
CA ALA A 155 3.94 27.85 18.64
C ALA A 155 2.50 28.13 19.12
N PRO A 156 1.84 29.18 18.60
CA PRO A 156 0.43 29.44 18.90
C PRO A 156 -0.48 28.28 18.51
N ASP A 157 -1.54 28.06 19.29
CA ASP A 157 -2.54 27.00 19.06
C ASP A 157 -3.69 27.42 18.15
N SER A 158 -3.65 28.63 17.61
CA SER A 158 -4.62 29.15 16.65
C SER A 158 -3.97 29.35 15.29
N PHE A 159 -4.56 28.80 14.25
CA PHE A 159 -4.14 28.96 12.85
C PHE A 159 -5.38 28.95 11.94
N ASP A 160 -5.50 29.98 11.11
CA ASP A 160 -6.57 30.03 10.11
C ASP A 160 -6.09 29.38 8.81
N PHE A 161 -6.58 28.17 8.56
CA PHE A 161 -6.26 27.44 7.33
C PHE A 161 -6.99 28.06 6.12
N PRO A 162 -6.25 28.46 5.08
CA PRO A 162 -6.84 29.13 3.92
C PRO A 162 -7.75 28.20 3.12
N ASP A 163 -8.60 28.81 2.27
CA ASP A 163 -9.21 28.12 1.16
C ASP A 163 -8.21 28.09 0.01
N LEU A 164 -7.75 26.90 -0.32
CA LEU A 164 -6.77 26.62 -1.37
C LEU A 164 -7.49 26.20 -2.65
N ASP A 165 -6.76 26.17 -3.76
CA ASP A 165 -7.21 25.43 -4.95
C ASP A 165 -7.22 23.94 -4.63
N GLU A 166 -8.37 23.29 -4.79
CA GLU A 166 -8.51 21.85 -4.54
C GLU A 166 -7.61 20.97 -5.43
N ASN A 167 -7.14 21.51 -6.57
CA ASN A 167 -6.23 20.84 -7.48
C ASN A 167 -4.75 21.06 -7.14
N GLN A 168 -4.45 21.92 -6.15
CA GLN A 168 -3.09 22.10 -5.65
C GLN A 168 -2.54 20.77 -5.09
N THR A 169 -1.26 20.50 -5.36
CA THR A 169 -0.57 19.33 -4.83
C THR A 169 -0.54 19.35 -3.30
N ALA A 170 -1.13 18.35 -2.68
CA ALA A 170 -1.18 18.18 -1.24
C ALA A 170 -0.09 17.23 -0.73
N THR A 171 0.21 16.18 -1.51
CA THR A 171 1.16 15.14 -1.08
C THR A 171 2.05 14.66 -2.22
N LEU A 172 3.25 14.20 -1.85
CA LEU A 172 4.24 13.56 -2.71
C LEU A 172 4.83 12.35 -1.98
N PHE A 173 5.00 11.24 -2.67
CA PHE A 173 5.76 10.08 -2.19
C PHE A 173 6.43 9.36 -3.36
N TYR A 174 7.30 8.39 -3.07
CA TYR A 174 8.03 7.67 -4.11
C TYR A 174 7.66 6.20 -4.14
N THR A 175 7.39 5.68 -5.36
CA THR A 175 7.21 4.24 -5.57
C THR A 175 8.57 3.59 -5.73
N THR A 176 8.70 2.38 -5.20
CA THR A 176 9.84 1.50 -5.50
C THR A 176 9.57 0.79 -6.83
N GLY A 177 9.84 1.48 -7.93
CA GLY A 177 9.76 0.85 -9.25
C GLY A 177 10.74 -0.32 -9.35
N THR A 178 10.30 -1.43 -9.93
CA THR A 178 11.16 -2.60 -10.18
C THR A 178 12.23 -2.33 -11.26
N THR A 179 12.17 -1.18 -11.91
CA THR A 179 13.10 -0.77 -12.97
C THR A 179 13.55 0.67 -12.75
N GLY A 180 14.81 0.85 -12.32
CA GLY A 180 15.42 2.19 -12.19
C GLY A 180 15.20 2.85 -10.83
N ASN A 181 15.34 4.19 -10.81
CA ASN A 181 15.14 5.00 -9.60
C ASN A 181 13.67 5.06 -9.19
N PRO A 182 13.37 5.27 -7.90
CA PRO A 182 12.02 5.51 -7.42
C PRO A 182 11.34 6.65 -8.18
N LYS A 183 10.05 6.50 -8.52
CA LYS A 183 9.27 7.51 -9.22
C LYS A 183 8.42 8.30 -8.23
N GLY A 184 8.43 9.63 -8.32
CA GLY A 184 7.61 10.50 -7.48
C GLY A 184 6.15 10.52 -7.96
N VAL A 185 5.21 10.23 -7.07
CA VAL A 185 3.76 10.28 -7.30
C VAL A 185 3.17 11.36 -6.42
N SER A 186 2.34 12.22 -6.99
CA SER A 186 1.69 13.31 -6.26
C SER A 186 0.18 13.24 -6.35
N TYR A 187 -0.49 13.77 -5.32
CA TYR A 187 -1.94 13.89 -5.24
C TYR A 187 -2.35 15.30 -4.78
N SER A 188 -3.44 15.78 -5.36
CA SER A 188 -4.08 17.02 -4.94
C SER A 188 -5.03 16.81 -3.75
N HIS A 189 -5.48 17.90 -3.12
CA HIS A 189 -6.53 17.87 -2.12
C HIS A 189 -7.78 17.18 -2.63
N ARG A 190 -8.26 17.56 -3.83
CA ARG A 190 -9.42 16.98 -4.49
C ARG A 190 -9.31 15.45 -4.62
N GLN A 191 -8.16 14.96 -5.08
CA GLN A 191 -7.93 13.52 -5.27
C GLN A 191 -8.00 12.78 -3.94
N LEU A 192 -7.34 13.28 -2.90
CA LEU A 192 -7.33 12.66 -1.56
C LEU A 192 -8.71 12.66 -0.90
N VAL A 193 -9.47 13.75 -1.02
CA VAL A 193 -10.84 13.84 -0.50
C VAL A 193 -11.77 12.86 -1.22
N LEU A 194 -11.72 12.81 -2.55
CA LEU A 194 -12.54 11.87 -3.33
C LEU A 194 -12.16 10.42 -3.10
N HIS A 195 -10.85 10.12 -2.97
CA HIS A 195 -10.40 8.79 -2.56
C HIS A 195 -10.93 8.41 -1.17
N THR A 196 -10.84 9.30 -0.19
CA THR A 196 -11.38 9.08 1.16
C THR A 196 -12.87 8.76 1.14
N LEU A 197 -13.66 9.53 0.38
CA LEU A 197 -15.09 9.27 0.22
C LEU A 197 -15.37 7.96 -0.51
N GLY A 198 -14.61 7.67 -1.57
CA GLY A 198 -14.68 6.42 -2.33
C GLY A 198 -14.36 5.20 -1.47
N LEU A 199 -13.35 5.31 -0.61
CA LEU A 199 -12.95 4.28 0.33
C LEU A 199 -14.06 4.03 1.38
N ILE A 200 -14.54 5.08 2.04
CA ILE A 200 -15.63 4.95 3.02
C ILE A 200 -16.89 4.34 2.38
N ALA A 201 -17.26 4.80 1.19
CA ALA A 201 -18.42 4.26 0.48
C ALA A 201 -18.20 2.81 0.03
N GLY A 202 -17.00 2.49 -0.48
CA GLY A 202 -16.65 1.16 -0.96
C GLY A 202 -16.61 0.10 0.14
N PHE A 203 -16.09 0.45 1.30
CA PHE A 203 -16.00 -0.48 2.44
C PHE A 203 -17.24 -0.46 3.34
N GLY A 204 -17.96 0.66 3.41
CA GLY A 204 -19.14 0.81 4.25
C GLY A 204 -20.46 0.38 3.60
N ALA A 205 -20.49 0.09 2.29
CA ALA A 205 -21.71 -0.29 1.57
C ALA A 205 -22.08 -1.78 1.69
N TRP A 206 -21.17 -2.62 2.16
CA TRP A 206 -21.39 -4.05 2.28
C TRP A 206 -22.25 -4.40 3.52
N PRO A 207 -23.17 -5.36 3.42
CA PRO A 207 -23.91 -5.85 4.58
C PRO A 207 -22.98 -6.60 5.55
N GLY A 208 -23.33 -6.61 6.84
CA GLY A 208 -22.55 -7.29 7.87
C GLY A 208 -21.46 -6.42 8.51
N ASN A 209 -20.57 -7.04 9.27
CA ASN A 209 -19.59 -6.35 10.11
C ASN A 209 -18.16 -6.28 9.49
N ALA A 210 -17.93 -6.90 8.34
CA ALA A 210 -16.59 -6.94 7.74
C ALA A 210 -16.14 -5.60 7.12
N GLY A 211 -17.08 -4.68 6.88
CA GLY A 211 -16.80 -3.33 6.37
C GLY A 211 -16.08 -2.42 7.37
N PHE A 212 -15.68 -1.24 6.88
CA PHE A 212 -15.06 -0.18 7.67
C PHE A 212 -16.13 0.83 8.11
N HIS A 213 -16.37 0.96 9.40
CA HIS A 213 -17.48 1.75 9.93
C HIS A 213 -17.13 2.46 11.25
N ARG A 214 -17.98 3.39 11.66
CA ARG A 214 -17.76 4.26 12.81
C ARG A 214 -17.57 3.55 14.16
N GLY A 215 -17.94 2.28 14.28
CA GLY A 215 -17.75 1.48 15.48
C GLY A 215 -16.37 0.83 15.59
N ASP A 216 -15.53 0.95 14.56
CA ASP A 216 -14.22 0.32 14.56
C ASP A 216 -13.18 1.06 15.41
N VAL A 217 -12.24 0.28 15.95
CA VAL A 217 -10.96 0.76 16.45
C VAL A 217 -9.92 0.45 15.38
N TYR A 218 -9.36 1.49 14.79
CA TYR A 218 -8.48 1.41 13.63
C TYR A 218 -7.01 1.40 14.01
N MET A 219 -6.23 0.45 13.48
CA MET A 219 -4.77 0.43 13.58
C MET A 219 -4.14 0.21 12.20
N PRO A 220 -3.35 1.17 11.66
CA PRO A 220 -2.61 0.97 10.42
C PRO A 220 -1.49 -0.06 10.61
N LEU A 221 -1.38 -1.00 9.67
CA LEU A 221 -0.26 -1.92 9.55
C LEU A 221 0.34 -1.90 8.13
N THR A 222 0.12 -0.78 7.44
CA THR A 222 0.84 -0.38 6.23
C THR A 222 1.53 0.94 6.53
N PRO A 223 2.84 1.08 6.28
CA PRO A 223 3.58 2.27 6.64
C PRO A 223 2.93 3.55 6.11
N LEU A 224 2.83 4.57 6.96
CA LEU A 224 2.20 5.86 6.63
C LEU A 224 2.93 6.58 5.49
N PHE A 225 4.24 6.33 5.31
CA PHE A 225 4.98 6.86 4.17
C PHE A 225 4.59 6.19 2.83
N HIS A 226 3.93 5.04 2.85
CA HIS A 226 3.54 4.31 1.65
C HIS A 226 2.08 4.60 1.30
N VAL A 227 1.88 5.42 0.27
CA VAL A 227 0.53 5.80 -0.24
C VAL A 227 -0.41 6.23 0.91
N HIS A 228 0.10 7.07 1.84
CA HIS A 228 -0.64 7.62 2.98
C HIS A 228 -1.30 6.55 3.88
N GLY A 229 -0.61 5.41 4.13
CA GLY A 229 -1.23 4.28 4.82
C GLY A 229 -2.52 3.81 4.12
N TRP A 230 -2.48 3.75 2.78
CA TRP A 230 -3.60 3.43 1.90
C TRP A 230 -4.82 4.36 2.03
N GLY A 231 -4.63 5.57 2.57
CA GLY A 231 -5.69 6.56 2.75
C GLY A 231 -6.62 6.30 3.93
N PHE A 232 -6.50 5.18 4.63
CA PHE A 232 -7.32 4.88 5.80
C PHE A 232 -7.18 5.86 6.96
N PRO A 233 -6.02 6.49 7.26
CA PRO A 233 -5.92 7.53 8.29
C PRO A 233 -6.84 8.72 8.02
N TYR A 234 -6.98 9.16 6.76
CA TYR A 234 -7.95 10.20 6.39
C TYR A 234 -9.39 9.75 6.60
N ALA A 235 -9.71 8.50 6.20
CA ALA A 235 -11.04 7.94 6.37
C ALA A 235 -11.40 7.73 7.86
N ALA A 236 -10.48 7.18 8.65
CA ALA A 236 -10.63 7.01 10.08
C ALA A 236 -10.85 8.36 10.79
N THR A 237 -10.08 9.38 10.41
CA THR A 237 -10.25 10.74 10.94
C THR A 237 -11.61 11.32 10.54
N MET A 238 -12.01 11.23 9.27
CA MET A 238 -13.32 11.74 8.81
C MET A 238 -14.51 11.07 9.52
N LEU A 239 -14.38 9.78 9.83
CA LEU A 239 -15.39 9.03 10.58
C LEU A 239 -15.33 9.28 12.10
N GLY A 240 -14.23 9.85 12.62
CA GLY A 240 -14.01 10.07 14.05
C GLY A 240 -13.83 8.76 14.81
N LEU A 241 -13.08 7.81 14.24
CA LEU A 241 -12.77 6.54 14.87
C LEU A 241 -11.74 6.68 15.97
N ARG A 242 -11.73 5.76 16.92
CA ARG A 242 -10.57 5.54 17.75
C ARG A 242 -9.44 5.04 16.87
N GLN A 243 -8.27 5.67 16.94
CA GLN A 243 -7.10 5.33 16.14
C GLN A 243 -5.95 4.88 17.04
N VAL A 244 -5.26 3.82 16.65
CA VAL A 244 -4.14 3.23 17.40
C VAL A 244 -2.93 3.16 16.47
N TYR A 245 -1.88 3.89 16.76
CA TYR A 245 -0.65 3.93 15.96
C TYR A 245 0.44 3.09 16.61
N PRO A 246 0.90 1.99 15.99
CA PRO A 246 1.83 1.04 16.62
C PRO A 246 3.28 1.53 16.64
N GLY A 247 3.61 2.62 15.93
CA GLY A 247 4.99 3.05 15.75
C GLY A 247 5.76 2.10 14.84
N ARG A 248 6.93 1.63 15.29
CA ARG A 248 7.69 0.61 14.60
C ARG A 248 6.95 -0.74 14.68
N TYR A 249 6.89 -1.47 13.56
CA TYR A 249 6.23 -2.77 13.55
C TYR A 249 7.04 -3.80 14.31
N ASP A 250 6.54 -4.14 15.47
CA ASP A 250 6.98 -5.23 16.33
C ASP A 250 5.77 -6.13 16.63
N PRO A 251 5.83 -7.44 16.34
CA PRO A 251 4.66 -8.31 16.47
C PRO A 251 4.13 -8.44 17.89
N ASP A 252 5.00 -8.37 18.90
CA ASP A 252 4.58 -8.42 20.32
C ASP A 252 3.82 -7.14 20.69
N ALA A 253 4.36 -5.98 20.32
CA ALA A 253 3.69 -4.70 20.53
C ALA A 253 2.35 -4.59 19.77
N ILE A 254 2.29 -5.10 18.54
CA ILE A 254 1.05 -5.12 17.74
C ILE A 254 -0.02 -5.98 18.42
N LEU A 255 0.33 -7.21 18.86
CA LEU A 255 -0.60 -8.09 19.55
C LEU A 255 -1.06 -7.51 20.89
N GLY A 256 -0.15 -6.87 21.64
CA GLY A 256 -0.48 -6.15 22.87
C GLY A 256 -1.49 -5.02 22.62
N LEU A 257 -1.26 -4.18 21.60
CA LEU A 257 -2.19 -3.10 21.24
C LEU A 257 -3.54 -3.63 20.75
N ILE A 258 -3.57 -4.76 20.00
CA ILE A 258 -4.85 -5.40 19.61
C ILE A 258 -5.67 -5.77 20.85
N ALA A 259 -5.05 -6.38 21.83
CA ALA A 259 -5.71 -6.82 23.06
C ALA A 259 -6.11 -5.65 23.96
N ASP A 260 -5.18 -4.72 24.24
CA ASP A 260 -5.38 -3.63 25.21
C ASP A 260 -6.34 -2.56 24.68
N GLU A 261 -6.29 -2.26 23.39
CA GLU A 261 -7.10 -1.21 22.76
C GLU A 261 -8.34 -1.74 22.04
N ASN A 262 -8.54 -3.07 22.03
CA ASN A 262 -9.64 -3.74 21.33
C ASN A 262 -9.69 -3.35 19.84
N VAL A 263 -8.56 -3.46 19.14
CA VAL A 263 -8.47 -3.12 17.71
C VAL A 263 -9.36 -4.06 16.90
N THR A 264 -10.22 -3.49 16.06
CA THR A 264 -11.16 -4.26 15.24
C THR A 264 -10.87 -4.17 13.74
N PHE A 265 -10.07 -3.19 13.29
CA PHE A 265 -9.82 -3.00 11.87
C PHE A 265 -8.36 -2.60 11.59
N SER A 266 -7.75 -3.34 10.67
CA SER A 266 -6.41 -3.04 10.14
C SER A 266 -6.33 -3.30 8.65
N HIS A 267 -5.25 -2.83 8.03
CA HIS A 267 -4.88 -3.18 6.67
C HIS A 267 -3.38 -3.42 6.59
N CYS A 268 -2.97 -4.42 5.83
CA CYS A 268 -1.55 -4.75 5.71
C CYS A 268 -1.21 -5.51 4.42
N VAL A 269 0.07 -5.75 4.23
CA VAL A 269 0.59 -6.68 3.23
C VAL A 269 0.73 -8.09 3.83
N PRO A 270 0.73 -9.17 3.01
CA PRO A 270 0.82 -10.56 3.51
C PRO A 270 1.97 -10.82 4.47
N THR A 271 3.14 -10.21 4.24
CA THR A 271 4.32 -10.39 5.10
C THR A 271 4.13 -9.86 6.52
N VAL A 272 3.40 -8.77 6.69
CA VAL A 272 3.10 -8.21 8.03
C VAL A 272 2.12 -9.10 8.77
N LEU A 273 1.06 -9.60 8.11
CA LEU A 273 0.14 -10.54 8.73
C LEU A 273 0.83 -11.86 9.11
N SER A 274 1.70 -12.39 8.24
CA SER A 274 2.49 -13.59 8.55
C SER A 274 3.35 -13.38 9.79
N MET A 275 4.06 -12.25 9.89
CA MET A 275 4.89 -11.89 11.04
C MET A 275 4.08 -11.88 12.36
N VAL A 276 2.86 -11.36 12.35
CA VAL A 276 1.97 -11.36 13.52
C VAL A 276 1.51 -12.77 13.86
N LEU A 277 1.08 -13.56 12.85
CA LEU A 277 0.60 -14.94 13.04
C LEU A 277 1.71 -15.94 13.43
N ASP A 278 2.98 -15.64 13.12
CA ASP A 278 4.13 -16.47 13.49
C ASP A 278 4.59 -16.23 14.93
N HIS A 279 4.14 -15.12 15.54
CA HIS A 279 4.57 -14.78 16.90
C HIS A 279 3.93 -15.71 17.96
N PRO A 280 4.70 -16.19 18.96
CA PRO A 280 4.17 -17.11 19.99
C PRO A 280 2.94 -16.60 20.74
N ASN A 281 2.88 -15.29 21.00
CA ASN A 281 1.76 -14.65 21.70
C ASN A 281 0.47 -14.57 20.87
N CYS A 282 0.51 -14.84 19.56
CA CYS A 282 -0.67 -14.86 18.69
C CYS A 282 -1.74 -15.85 19.22
N SER A 283 -1.32 -17.02 19.68
CA SER A 283 -2.23 -18.04 20.22
C SER A 283 -2.90 -17.65 21.55
N GLN A 284 -2.41 -16.62 22.22
CA GLN A 284 -2.91 -16.11 23.50
C GLN A 284 -3.77 -14.84 23.32
N THR A 285 -3.77 -14.25 22.13
CA THR A 285 -4.52 -13.04 21.81
C THR A 285 -5.85 -13.40 21.13
N ASP A 286 -6.96 -12.83 21.57
CA ASP A 286 -8.25 -13.01 20.91
C ASP A 286 -8.32 -12.11 19.66
N LEU A 287 -8.32 -12.73 18.48
CA LEU A 287 -8.32 -12.05 17.19
C LEU A 287 -9.67 -12.15 16.44
N ARG A 288 -10.72 -12.66 17.07
CA ARG A 288 -12.01 -12.96 16.40
C ARG A 288 -12.77 -11.72 15.93
N GLU A 289 -12.56 -10.58 16.59
CA GLU A 289 -13.16 -9.31 16.17
C GLU A 289 -12.23 -8.50 15.23
N TRP A 290 -11.04 -9.00 14.94
CA TRP A 290 -10.07 -8.30 14.12
C TRP A 290 -10.31 -8.56 12.63
N LYS A 291 -10.66 -7.50 11.92
CA LYS A 291 -10.86 -7.46 10.47
C LYS A 291 -9.60 -6.93 9.80
N VAL A 292 -9.13 -7.62 8.79
CA VAL A 292 -7.91 -7.24 8.08
C VAL A 292 -8.18 -7.13 6.58
N ILE A 293 -7.90 -5.97 6.03
CA ILE A 293 -7.83 -5.80 4.58
C ILE A 293 -6.40 -6.05 4.13
N ILE A 294 -6.25 -7.01 3.22
CA ILE A 294 -4.94 -7.41 2.73
C ILE A 294 -4.77 -7.03 1.27
N GLY A 295 -3.62 -6.46 0.93
CA GLY A 295 -3.36 -6.00 -0.42
C GLY A 295 -1.88 -5.84 -0.72
N GLY A 296 -1.59 -5.28 -1.89
CA GLY A 296 -0.22 -5.00 -2.30
C GLY A 296 0.54 -6.21 -2.88
N ALA A 297 0.11 -7.43 -2.58
CA ALA A 297 0.55 -8.69 -3.18
C ALA A 297 -0.61 -9.68 -3.18
N ALA A 298 -0.50 -10.76 -3.95
CA ALA A 298 -1.47 -11.85 -3.91
C ALA A 298 -1.53 -12.45 -2.49
N LEU A 299 -2.73 -12.83 -2.04
CA LEU A 299 -2.93 -13.48 -0.75
C LEU A 299 -2.63 -14.99 -0.88
N PRO A 300 -1.57 -15.53 -0.24
CA PRO A 300 -1.31 -16.95 -0.27
C PRO A 300 -2.41 -17.74 0.45
N ARG A 301 -2.84 -18.87 -0.12
CA ARG A 301 -3.85 -19.75 0.48
C ARG A 301 -3.47 -20.23 1.88
N SER A 302 -2.19 -20.52 2.11
CA SER A 302 -1.67 -20.94 3.42
C SER A 302 -1.86 -19.84 4.48
N LEU A 303 -1.63 -18.58 4.13
CA LEU A 303 -1.83 -17.45 5.03
C LEU A 303 -3.31 -17.22 5.32
N GLN A 304 -4.17 -17.37 4.31
CA GLN A 304 -5.62 -17.27 4.47
C GLN A 304 -6.16 -18.33 5.44
N THR A 305 -5.73 -19.60 5.28
CA THR A 305 -6.12 -20.70 6.19
C THR A 305 -5.67 -20.42 7.62
N ARG A 306 -4.47 -19.89 7.81
CA ARG A 306 -3.94 -19.53 9.13
C ARG A 306 -4.74 -18.39 9.77
N ALA A 307 -5.08 -17.35 9.01
CA ALA A 307 -5.90 -16.25 9.48
C ALA A 307 -7.29 -16.73 9.89
N ALA A 308 -7.94 -17.56 9.07
CA ALA A 308 -9.25 -18.16 9.39
C ALA A 308 -9.19 -19.04 10.65
N THR A 309 -8.10 -19.81 10.84
CA THR A 309 -7.88 -20.61 12.05
C THR A 309 -7.74 -19.73 13.29
N ALA A 310 -7.13 -18.56 13.17
CA ALA A 310 -7.02 -17.56 14.24
C ALA A 310 -8.32 -16.75 14.45
N GLY A 311 -9.34 -16.95 13.63
CA GLY A 311 -10.62 -16.26 13.72
C GLY A 311 -10.64 -14.87 13.06
N ILE A 312 -9.62 -14.51 12.31
CA ILE A 312 -9.48 -13.20 11.65
C ILE A 312 -10.39 -13.14 10.43
N SER A 313 -11.19 -12.08 10.31
CA SER A 313 -11.94 -11.74 9.10
C SER A 313 -10.98 -11.09 8.08
N LEU A 314 -10.56 -11.85 7.06
CA LEU A 314 -9.52 -11.45 6.12
C LEU A 314 -10.09 -11.29 4.71
N HIS A 315 -9.98 -10.07 4.12
CA HIS A 315 -10.48 -9.80 2.78
C HIS A 315 -9.40 -9.12 1.93
N ALA A 316 -9.30 -9.55 0.67
CA ALA A 316 -8.36 -8.96 -0.26
C ALA A 316 -8.85 -7.61 -0.83
N ALA A 317 -7.92 -6.71 -1.12
CA ALA A 317 -8.16 -5.49 -1.87
C ALA A 317 -7.04 -5.27 -2.87
N TYR A 318 -7.35 -4.60 -3.97
CA TYR A 318 -6.39 -4.33 -5.03
C TYR A 318 -6.31 -2.84 -5.35
N GLY A 319 -5.10 -2.46 -5.70
CA GLY A 319 -4.72 -1.15 -6.18
C GLY A 319 -3.21 -0.98 -6.17
N MET A 320 -2.76 0.18 -6.57
CA MET A 320 -1.34 0.51 -6.70
C MET A 320 -1.07 1.94 -6.22
N SER A 321 0.20 2.29 -6.14
CA SER A 321 0.60 3.64 -5.69
C SER A 321 -0.01 4.75 -6.55
N GLU A 322 -0.15 4.51 -7.83
CA GLU A 322 -0.68 5.44 -8.83
C GLU A 322 -2.20 5.59 -8.76
N THR A 323 -2.88 4.75 -7.97
CA THR A 323 -4.35 4.77 -7.80
C THR A 323 -4.83 5.19 -6.41
N CYS A 324 -3.93 5.62 -5.52
CA CYS A 324 -4.14 6.23 -4.18
C CYS A 324 -4.60 5.32 -3.01
N PRO A 325 -4.47 4.00 -2.94
CA PRO A 325 -4.31 2.95 -3.93
C PRO A 325 -5.62 2.25 -4.30
N PHE A 326 -6.77 2.53 -3.63
CA PHE A 326 -7.99 1.72 -3.69
C PHE A 326 -8.62 1.69 -5.07
N LEU A 327 -8.78 0.48 -5.61
CA LEU A 327 -9.55 0.20 -6.83
C LEU A 327 -10.66 -0.81 -6.59
N THR A 328 -10.34 -1.98 -6.03
CA THR A 328 -11.31 -3.05 -5.79
C THR A 328 -11.17 -3.64 -4.40
N VAL A 329 -12.25 -4.27 -3.92
CA VAL A 329 -12.27 -5.05 -2.68
C VAL A 329 -13.08 -6.31 -2.88
N ALA A 330 -12.66 -7.41 -2.25
CA ALA A 330 -13.40 -8.66 -2.21
C ALA A 330 -14.80 -8.45 -1.62
N ASP A 331 -15.70 -9.40 -1.85
CA ASP A 331 -17.03 -9.36 -1.24
C ASP A 331 -16.90 -9.46 0.29
N LEU A 332 -17.13 -8.34 0.98
CA LEU A 332 -17.02 -8.24 2.44
C LEU A 332 -18.20 -8.92 3.17
N SER A 333 -19.23 -9.33 2.45
CA SER A 333 -20.38 -10.07 3.02
C SER A 333 -20.21 -11.59 2.97
N SER A 334 -19.14 -12.08 2.32
CA SER A 334 -18.90 -13.51 2.14
C SER A 334 -18.02 -14.08 3.24
N ASP A 335 -18.42 -15.21 3.79
CA ASP A 335 -17.59 -16.03 4.69
C ASP A 335 -16.78 -17.11 3.93
N ASP A 336 -16.96 -17.20 2.59
CA ASP A 336 -16.20 -18.13 1.75
C ASP A 336 -14.76 -17.64 1.54
N PRO A 337 -13.74 -18.38 2.01
CA PRO A 337 -12.36 -17.99 1.85
C PRO A 337 -11.93 -17.77 0.38
N GLU A 338 -12.46 -18.54 -0.56
CA GLU A 338 -12.14 -18.35 -1.98
C GLU A 338 -12.69 -17.02 -2.53
N VAL A 339 -13.85 -16.57 -2.03
CA VAL A 339 -14.42 -15.26 -2.38
C VAL A 339 -13.66 -14.13 -1.69
N GLN A 340 -13.28 -14.30 -0.43
CA GLN A 340 -12.51 -13.33 0.34
C GLN A 340 -11.12 -13.06 -0.24
N ALA A 341 -10.52 -14.05 -0.94
CA ALA A 341 -9.21 -13.93 -1.58
C ALA A 341 -9.28 -13.35 -3.01
N GLN A 342 -10.47 -13.14 -3.56
CA GLN A 342 -10.60 -12.55 -4.89
C GLN A 342 -10.15 -11.10 -4.91
N THR A 343 -9.66 -10.63 -6.07
CA THR A 343 -9.35 -9.23 -6.28
C THR A 343 -10.57 -8.33 -6.08
N GLY A 344 -11.76 -8.85 -6.41
CA GLY A 344 -13.05 -8.32 -5.96
C GLY A 344 -13.69 -7.30 -6.90
N PHE A 345 -14.57 -6.50 -6.33
CA PHE A 345 -15.44 -5.58 -7.08
C PHE A 345 -14.86 -4.17 -7.11
N PRO A 346 -15.01 -3.45 -8.25
CA PRO A 346 -14.62 -2.04 -8.34
C PRO A 346 -15.34 -1.18 -7.29
N GLY A 347 -14.59 -0.29 -6.65
CA GLY A 347 -15.14 0.69 -5.74
C GLY A 347 -16.02 1.73 -6.44
N PRO A 348 -16.79 2.53 -5.67
CA PRO A 348 -17.56 3.63 -6.24
C PRO A 348 -16.70 4.58 -7.07
N LEU A 349 -17.22 5.01 -8.22
CA LEU A 349 -16.53 5.90 -9.19
C LEU A 349 -15.30 5.29 -9.88
N VAL A 350 -15.04 4.00 -9.75
CA VAL A 350 -13.99 3.30 -10.49
C VAL A 350 -14.58 2.72 -11.77
N ASP A 351 -14.16 3.25 -12.93
CA ASP A 351 -14.39 2.65 -14.26
C ASP A 351 -13.20 1.75 -14.56
N LEU A 352 -13.39 0.44 -14.42
CA LEU A 352 -12.39 -0.59 -14.59
C LEU A 352 -12.73 -1.45 -15.80
N ARG A 353 -11.74 -1.70 -16.66
CA ARG A 353 -11.85 -2.58 -17.81
C ARG A 353 -10.69 -3.54 -17.86
N VAL A 354 -10.92 -4.67 -18.50
CA VAL A 354 -9.88 -5.58 -18.98
C VAL A 354 -9.86 -5.49 -20.50
N VAL A 355 -8.68 -5.19 -21.06
CA VAL A 355 -8.55 -4.87 -22.49
C VAL A 355 -7.42 -5.66 -23.15
N THR A 356 -7.57 -5.85 -24.47
CA THR A 356 -6.52 -6.34 -25.35
C THR A 356 -5.47 -5.26 -25.65
N SER A 357 -4.38 -5.60 -26.32
CA SER A 357 -3.32 -4.64 -26.71
C SER A 357 -3.78 -3.49 -27.62
N ASP A 358 -4.92 -3.65 -28.29
CA ASP A 358 -5.56 -2.63 -29.11
C ASP A 358 -6.73 -1.93 -28.40
N MET A 359 -6.76 -1.99 -27.05
CA MET A 359 -7.74 -1.36 -26.17
C MET A 359 -9.19 -1.82 -26.37
N GLN A 360 -9.43 -2.98 -26.98
CA GLN A 360 -10.76 -3.58 -27.05
C GLN A 360 -11.07 -4.32 -25.74
N GLY A 361 -12.30 -4.14 -25.21
CA GLY A 361 -12.76 -4.82 -24.01
C GLY A 361 -12.87 -6.33 -24.24
N VAL A 362 -12.44 -7.12 -23.29
CA VAL A 362 -12.62 -8.58 -23.30
C VAL A 362 -13.99 -8.99 -22.72
N PRO A 363 -14.52 -10.18 -23.06
CA PRO A 363 -15.72 -10.72 -22.43
C PRO A 363 -15.59 -10.86 -20.91
N HIS A 364 -16.70 -10.75 -20.18
CA HIS A 364 -16.78 -11.04 -18.74
C HIS A 364 -17.16 -12.52 -18.53
N ASP A 365 -16.31 -13.43 -18.99
CA ASP A 365 -16.55 -14.87 -18.98
C ASP A 365 -15.79 -15.62 -17.87
N GLY A 366 -14.98 -14.89 -17.09
CA GLY A 366 -14.15 -15.49 -16.03
C GLY A 366 -12.89 -16.20 -16.53
N GLU A 367 -12.57 -16.10 -17.83
CA GLU A 367 -11.45 -16.83 -18.47
C GLU A 367 -10.59 -15.92 -19.35
N THR A 368 -11.21 -15.05 -20.16
CA THR A 368 -10.49 -14.22 -21.13
C THR A 368 -9.70 -13.13 -20.44
N THR A 369 -8.37 -13.22 -20.50
CA THR A 369 -7.45 -12.28 -19.86
C THR A 369 -7.06 -11.12 -20.76
N GLY A 370 -6.74 -9.99 -20.14
CA GLY A 370 -6.19 -8.80 -20.78
C GLY A 370 -5.52 -7.90 -19.75
N GLU A 371 -5.05 -6.73 -20.18
CA GLU A 371 -4.53 -5.72 -19.25
C GLU A 371 -5.68 -5.03 -18.53
N VAL A 372 -5.50 -4.83 -17.21
CA VAL A 372 -6.43 -4.05 -16.40
C VAL A 372 -6.11 -2.57 -16.58
N VAL A 373 -7.11 -1.80 -17.03
CA VAL A 373 -7.02 -0.34 -17.17
C VAL A 373 -8.13 0.34 -16.40
N VAL A 374 -7.87 1.53 -15.87
CA VAL A 374 -8.79 2.16 -14.91
C VAL A 374 -8.96 3.66 -15.13
N ARG A 375 -10.12 4.18 -14.73
CA ARG A 375 -10.41 5.59 -14.50
C ARG A 375 -11.03 5.74 -13.12
N ALA A 376 -10.60 6.75 -12.39
CA ALA A 376 -11.25 7.19 -11.16
C ALA A 376 -10.84 8.66 -10.90
N PRO A 377 -11.63 9.43 -10.15
CA PRO A 377 -11.36 10.85 -9.96
C PRO A 377 -10.16 11.15 -9.06
N TRP A 378 -9.55 10.14 -8.49
CA TRP A 378 -8.39 10.26 -7.60
C TRP A 378 -7.08 9.68 -8.18
N LEU A 379 -7.04 9.20 -9.41
CA LEU A 379 -5.80 8.64 -10.00
C LEU A 379 -4.75 9.74 -10.19
N THR A 380 -3.48 9.39 -10.00
CA THR A 380 -2.40 10.35 -10.30
C THR A 380 -2.42 10.77 -11.76
N GLN A 381 -2.03 12.01 -12.02
CA GLN A 381 -1.92 12.50 -13.40
C GLN A 381 -0.57 12.17 -14.05
N GLY A 382 0.38 11.66 -13.27
CA GLY A 382 1.70 11.27 -13.77
C GLY A 382 2.76 11.25 -12.68
N TYR A 383 4.01 11.09 -13.11
CA TYR A 383 5.18 11.06 -12.26
C TYR A 383 5.91 12.40 -12.26
N LEU A 384 6.41 12.82 -11.10
CA LEU A 384 7.19 14.04 -10.93
C LEU A 384 8.38 14.04 -11.90
N ASP A 385 8.51 15.11 -12.69
CA ASP A 385 9.61 15.37 -13.64
C ASP A 385 9.92 14.19 -14.58
N ASN A 386 8.93 13.34 -14.89
CA ASN A 386 9.09 12.19 -15.78
C ASN A 386 7.94 12.11 -16.81
N PRO A 387 7.95 12.98 -17.82
CA PRO A 387 6.87 13.04 -18.81
C PRO A 387 6.73 11.77 -19.65
N GLN A 388 7.84 11.07 -19.95
CA GLN A 388 7.79 9.83 -20.73
C GLN A 388 7.04 8.75 -19.96
N ALA A 389 7.42 8.46 -18.71
CA ALA A 389 6.74 7.46 -17.91
C ALA A 389 5.29 7.87 -17.57
N SER A 390 5.00 9.17 -17.53
CA SER A 390 3.64 9.68 -17.33
C SER A 390 2.77 9.43 -18.56
N ASN A 391 3.31 9.61 -19.78
CA ASN A 391 2.61 9.28 -21.01
C ASN A 391 2.39 7.78 -21.14
N ASP A 392 3.40 6.95 -20.78
CA ASP A 392 3.28 5.49 -20.79
C ASP A 392 2.24 4.98 -19.78
N LEU A 393 2.00 5.74 -18.69
CA LEU A 393 0.99 5.40 -17.69
C LEU A 393 -0.44 5.63 -18.18
N TRP A 394 -0.64 6.59 -19.11
CA TRP A 394 -1.94 6.98 -19.62
C TRP A 394 -2.02 6.78 -21.14
N ASP A 395 -2.86 5.85 -21.59
CA ASP A 395 -3.17 5.69 -23.01
C ASP A 395 -4.68 5.44 -23.17
N GLY A 396 -5.23 5.82 -24.34
CA GLY A 396 -6.66 5.70 -24.62
C GLY A 396 -7.57 6.39 -23.58
N GLY A 397 -7.02 7.30 -22.75
CA GLY A 397 -7.70 7.97 -21.65
C GLY A 397 -7.93 7.08 -20.42
N TYR A 398 -7.23 5.99 -20.27
CA TYR A 398 -7.18 5.09 -19.10
C TYR A 398 -5.79 5.06 -18.52
N LEU A 399 -5.70 4.87 -17.19
CA LEU A 399 -4.46 4.54 -16.53
C LEU A 399 -4.20 3.04 -16.71
N HIS A 400 -3.02 2.71 -17.23
CA HIS A 400 -2.54 1.36 -17.43
C HIS A 400 -1.89 0.82 -16.16
N THR A 401 -2.46 -0.24 -15.58
CA THR A 401 -1.94 -0.79 -14.32
C THR A 401 -0.71 -1.66 -14.53
N GLY A 402 -0.53 -2.20 -15.74
CA GLY A 402 0.45 -3.23 -16.04
C GLY A 402 0.15 -4.58 -15.38
N ASP A 403 -1.04 -4.75 -14.82
CA ASP A 403 -1.51 -6.01 -14.27
C ASP A 403 -2.45 -6.70 -15.27
N VAL A 404 -2.39 -8.04 -15.34
CA VAL A 404 -3.20 -8.88 -16.19
C VAL A 404 -4.28 -9.55 -15.37
N GLY A 405 -5.50 -9.59 -15.88
CA GLY A 405 -6.62 -10.20 -15.19
C GLY A 405 -7.79 -10.50 -16.12
N TYR A 406 -8.88 -10.97 -15.53
CA TYR A 406 -10.16 -11.19 -16.18
C TYR A 406 -11.30 -10.72 -15.28
N ILE A 407 -12.47 -10.49 -15.86
CA ILE A 407 -13.70 -10.18 -15.11
C ILE A 407 -14.63 -11.38 -15.16
N ARG A 408 -15.15 -11.79 -14.00
CA ARG A 408 -16.14 -12.87 -13.92
C ARG A 408 -17.53 -12.38 -14.33
N GLU A 409 -18.43 -13.31 -14.63
CA GLU A 409 -19.85 -13.00 -14.96
C GLU A 409 -20.56 -12.15 -13.90
N ASN A 410 -20.17 -12.28 -12.62
CA ASN A 410 -20.71 -11.47 -11.52
C ASN A 410 -20.11 -10.05 -11.43
N GLY A 411 -19.18 -9.71 -12.31
CA GLY A 411 -18.50 -8.41 -12.35
C GLY A 411 -17.27 -8.28 -11.46
N SER A 412 -16.86 -9.33 -10.72
CA SER A 412 -15.63 -9.29 -9.93
C SER A 412 -14.39 -9.45 -10.80
N LEU A 413 -13.36 -8.65 -10.51
CA LEU A 413 -12.04 -8.75 -11.10
C LEU A 413 -11.24 -9.89 -10.46
N GLN A 414 -10.43 -10.56 -11.26
CA GLN A 414 -9.35 -11.43 -10.79
C GLN A 414 -8.05 -11.07 -11.48
N ILE A 415 -7.05 -10.63 -10.70
CA ILE A 415 -5.68 -10.46 -11.18
C ILE A 415 -5.04 -11.82 -11.28
N THR A 416 -4.42 -12.09 -12.42
CA THR A 416 -3.70 -13.35 -12.69
C THR A 416 -2.19 -13.19 -12.67
N ASP A 417 -1.67 -12.02 -13.08
CA ASP A 417 -0.23 -11.72 -13.05
C ASP A 417 0.06 -10.25 -13.37
N ARG A 418 1.34 -9.93 -13.50
CA ARG A 418 1.83 -8.68 -14.09
C ARG A 418 2.33 -8.90 -15.50
N LEU A 419 2.07 -7.96 -16.40
CA LEU A 419 2.54 -8.02 -17.82
C LEU A 419 4.04 -8.32 -17.96
N LYS A 420 4.86 -7.86 -17.01
CA LYS A 420 6.31 -8.09 -16.98
C LYS A 420 6.75 -9.38 -16.30
N ASP A 421 5.86 -10.01 -15.53
CA ASP A 421 6.15 -11.23 -14.75
C ASP A 421 5.48 -12.47 -15.35
N VAL A 422 4.50 -12.29 -16.25
CA VAL A 422 3.91 -13.37 -17.05
C VAL A 422 5.01 -14.09 -17.83
N ILE A 423 5.04 -15.40 -17.72
CA ILE A 423 6.04 -16.26 -18.37
C ILE A 423 5.54 -16.63 -19.78
N LYS A 424 6.23 -16.12 -20.81
CA LYS A 424 5.83 -16.30 -22.21
C LYS A 424 6.52 -17.51 -22.80
N THR A 425 5.85 -18.65 -22.80
CA THR A 425 6.43 -19.93 -23.21
C THR A 425 5.61 -20.59 -24.31
N GLY A 426 6.26 -20.89 -25.44
CA GLY A 426 5.63 -21.64 -26.56
C GLY A 426 4.40 -20.95 -27.15
N GLY A 427 4.27 -19.63 -27.03
CA GLY A 427 3.10 -18.85 -27.49
C GLY A 427 1.99 -18.74 -26.46
N GLU A 428 2.11 -19.38 -25.31
CA GLU A 428 1.18 -19.26 -24.19
C GLU A 428 1.70 -18.33 -23.08
N TRP A 429 0.78 -17.78 -22.32
CA TRP A 429 1.06 -16.92 -21.16
C TRP A 429 0.77 -17.71 -19.88
N ILE A 430 1.84 -18.01 -19.14
CA ILE A 430 1.74 -18.75 -17.88
C ILE A 430 1.81 -17.75 -16.73
N SER A 431 0.81 -17.79 -15.86
CA SER A 431 0.80 -16.98 -14.66
C SER A 431 1.84 -17.47 -13.66
N SER A 432 2.75 -16.57 -13.30
CA SER A 432 3.73 -16.81 -12.24
C SER A 432 3.05 -16.96 -10.87
N LEU A 433 1.96 -16.21 -10.62
CA LEU A 433 1.20 -16.27 -9.37
C LEU A 433 0.50 -17.60 -9.16
N ILE A 434 -0.02 -18.22 -10.21
CA ILE A 434 -0.63 -19.56 -10.11
C ILE A 434 0.41 -20.59 -9.67
N LEU A 435 1.60 -20.56 -10.28
CA LEU A 435 2.70 -21.45 -9.89
C LEU A 435 3.15 -21.22 -8.44
N GLU A 436 3.26 -19.95 -8.03
CA GLU A 436 3.58 -19.58 -6.64
C GLU A 436 2.53 -20.10 -5.66
N ASN A 437 1.24 -19.94 -5.98
CA ASN A 437 0.15 -20.42 -5.12
C ASN A 437 0.17 -21.96 -4.97
N ILE A 438 0.37 -22.69 -6.06
CA ILE A 438 0.47 -24.15 -6.01
C ILE A 438 1.67 -24.57 -5.18
N ALA A 439 2.85 -24.04 -5.47
CA ALA A 439 4.07 -24.42 -4.78
C ALA A 439 4.07 -24.00 -3.30
N SER A 440 3.50 -22.85 -2.96
CA SER A 440 3.41 -22.39 -1.56
C SER A 440 2.53 -23.26 -0.68
N SER A 441 1.60 -24.03 -1.25
CA SER A 441 0.74 -24.97 -0.52
C SER A 441 1.44 -26.30 -0.20
N CYS A 442 2.59 -26.57 -0.83
CA CYS A 442 3.33 -27.81 -0.62
C CYS A 442 4.03 -27.84 0.74
N TYR A 443 4.08 -29.05 1.33
CA TYR A 443 4.76 -29.25 2.60
C TYR A 443 6.23 -28.83 2.53
N GLY A 444 6.68 -28.08 3.54
CA GLY A 444 8.07 -27.66 3.69
C GLY A 444 8.44 -26.40 2.92
N VAL A 445 7.57 -25.83 2.08
CA VAL A 445 7.79 -24.54 1.44
C VAL A 445 7.50 -23.42 2.44
N GLU A 446 8.43 -22.50 2.58
CA GLU A 446 8.26 -21.27 3.35
C GLU A 446 7.79 -20.13 2.44
N GLU A 447 8.52 -19.90 1.35
CA GLU A 447 8.21 -18.87 0.35
C GLU A 447 8.70 -19.31 -1.04
N VAL A 448 8.03 -18.85 -2.09
CA VAL A 448 8.38 -19.21 -3.47
C VAL A 448 8.16 -18.04 -4.42
N ALA A 449 9.03 -17.93 -5.41
CA ALA A 449 8.89 -17.01 -6.54
C ALA A 449 8.99 -17.79 -7.87
N ALA A 450 8.04 -17.58 -8.76
CA ALA A 450 8.07 -18.11 -10.13
C ALA A 450 8.53 -17.04 -11.11
N ILE A 451 9.49 -17.38 -11.97
CA ILE A 451 10.05 -16.45 -12.96
C ILE A 451 10.21 -17.13 -14.32
N GLY A 452 10.08 -16.34 -15.39
CA GLY A 452 10.44 -16.77 -16.73
C GLY A 452 11.95 -16.65 -16.95
N CYS A 453 12.60 -17.76 -17.29
CA CYS A 453 14.01 -17.76 -17.70
C CYS A 453 14.09 -17.93 -19.22
N PRO A 454 15.02 -17.21 -19.90
CA PRO A 454 15.18 -17.31 -21.35
C PRO A 454 15.42 -18.75 -21.82
N ASN A 455 14.72 -19.15 -22.88
CA ASN A 455 14.86 -20.46 -23.52
C ASN A 455 14.89 -20.30 -25.05
N ALA A 456 15.93 -20.80 -25.69
CA ALA A 456 16.18 -20.61 -27.12
C ALA A 456 15.03 -21.19 -28.01
N LYS A 457 14.30 -22.19 -27.54
CA LYS A 457 13.23 -22.85 -28.30
C LYS A 457 11.85 -22.28 -28.01
N TRP A 458 11.59 -21.88 -26.76
CA TRP A 458 10.24 -21.59 -26.29
C TRP A 458 10.05 -20.12 -25.87
N GLY A 459 11.07 -19.27 -26.03
CA GLY A 459 11.09 -17.90 -25.55
C GLY A 459 11.50 -17.85 -24.08
N GLU A 460 10.60 -18.25 -23.19
CA GLU A 460 10.88 -18.41 -21.76
C GLU A 460 10.43 -19.77 -21.26
N ARG A 461 10.99 -20.21 -20.12
CA ARG A 461 10.49 -21.37 -19.37
C ARG A 461 10.36 -21.01 -17.88
N PRO A 462 9.34 -21.57 -17.22
CA PRO A 462 9.15 -21.36 -15.78
C PRO A 462 10.31 -21.95 -14.98
N VAL A 463 10.78 -21.19 -13.99
CA VAL A 463 11.72 -21.63 -12.96
C VAL A 463 11.18 -21.18 -11.61
N LEU A 464 11.21 -22.05 -10.60
CA LEU A 464 10.82 -21.72 -9.24
C LEU A 464 12.05 -21.49 -8.37
N ALA A 465 12.11 -20.35 -7.69
CA ALA A 465 13.03 -20.09 -6.58
C ALA A 465 12.28 -20.35 -5.27
N VAL A 466 12.74 -21.32 -4.49
CA VAL A 466 12.02 -21.84 -3.33
C VAL A 466 12.85 -21.69 -2.08
N GLN A 467 12.32 -20.97 -1.09
CA GLN A 467 12.79 -20.96 0.29
C GLN A 467 12.03 -22.03 1.07
N ILE A 468 12.76 -22.89 1.78
CA ILE A 468 12.18 -23.98 2.55
C ILE A 468 12.29 -23.71 4.05
N LYS A 469 11.37 -24.29 4.82
CA LYS A 469 11.41 -24.28 6.28
C LYS A 469 12.63 -25.05 6.80
N ASP A 470 13.13 -24.63 7.96
CA ASP A 470 14.26 -25.31 8.62
C ASP A 470 14.01 -26.82 8.79
N ASN A 471 15.09 -27.60 8.65
CA ASN A 471 15.08 -29.06 8.78
C ASN A 471 14.17 -29.81 7.80
N THR A 472 13.85 -29.21 6.65
CA THR A 472 13.04 -29.84 5.59
C THR A 472 13.91 -30.48 4.51
N ASP A 473 13.54 -31.67 4.07
CA ASP A 473 14.23 -32.40 2.99
C ASP A 473 13.94 -31.74 1.62
N ARG A 474 14.98 -31.24 0.95
CA ARG A 474 14.90 -30.57 -0.35
C ARG A 474 14.35 -31.47 -1.45
N ASP A 475 14.73 -32.75 -1.46
CA ASP A 475 14.31 -33.67 -2.51
C ASP A 475 12.81 -34.00 -2.36
N LEU A 476 12.34 -34.15 -1.12
CA LEU A 476 10.93 -34.36 -0.83
C LEU A 476 10.09 -33.12 -1.23
N VAL A 477 10.55 -31.89 -0.91
CA VAL A 477 9.85 -30.67 -1.30
C VAL A 477 9.79 -30.55 -2.83
N ARG A 478 10.90 -30.83 -3.52
CA ARG A 478 10.94 -30.83 -4.99
C ARG A 478 9.91 -31.79 -5.57
N LEU A 479 9.88 -33.02 -5.07
CA LEU A 479 8.95 -34.05 -5.51
C LEU A 479 7.49 -33.58 -5.33
N ASN A 480 7.16 -33.11 -4.12
CA ASN A 480 5.80 -32.64 -3.82
C ASN A 480 5.36 -31.49 -4.72
N ILE A 481 6.24 -30.51 -5.00
CA ILE A 481 5.91 -29.40 -5.91
C ILE A 481 5.65 -29.91 -7.33
N VAL A 482 6.50 -30.80 -7.84
CA VAL A 482 6.36 -31.35 -9.20
C VAL A 482 5.08 -32.18 -9.31
N GLU A 483 4.79 -33.04 -8.34
CA GLU A 483 3.58 -33.86 -8.32
C GLU A 483 2.30 -33.01 -8.25
N GLU A 484 2.28 -31.97 -7.40
CA GLU A 484 1.12 -31.08 -7.27
C GLU A 484 0.88 -30.27 -8.58
N ILE A 485 1.93 -29.74 -9.21
CA ILE A 485 1.82 -29.06 -10.50
C ILE A 485 1.34 -30.04 -11.58
N GLN A 486 1.91 -31.25 -11.65
CA GLN A 486 1.52 -32.26 -12.62
C GLN A 486 0.05 -32.67 -12.46
N MET A 487 -0.42 -32.85 -11.23
CA MET A 487 -1.82 -33.13 -10.93
C MET A 487 -2.77 -32.04 -11.46
N ARG A 488 -2.42 -30.76 -11.31
CA ARG A 488 -3.19 -29.64 -11.85
C ARG A 488 -3.20 -29.61 -13.38
N VAL A 489 -2.10 -30.01 -14.01
CA VAL A 489 -2.02 -30.17 -15.47
C VAL A 489 -2.92 -31.32 -15.94
N ASP A 490 -2.90 -32.47 -15.25
CA ASP A 490 -3.65 -33.66 -15.62
C ASP A 490 -5.17 -33.46 -15.52
N VAL A 491 -5.63 -32.62 -14.59
CA VAL A 491 -7.06 -32.26 -14.49
C VAL A 491 -7.43 -31.05 -15.38
N GLY A 492 -6.47 -30.48 -16.12
CA GLY A 492 -6.70 -29.37 -17.05
C GLY A 492 -6.87 -28.00 -16.40
N GLU A 493 -6.50 -27.84 -15.13
CA GLU A 493 -6.56 -26.55 -14.41
C GLU A 493 -5.49 -25.58 -14.90
N ILE A 494 -4.31 -26.10 -15.26
CA ILE A 494 -3.21 -25.31 -15.82
C ILE A 494 -2.61 -26.00 -17.06
N SER A 495 -2.00 -25.21 -17.93
CA SER A 495 -1.33 -25.71 -19.13
C SER A 495 -0.09 -26.56 -18.78
N LYS A 496 0.20 -27.59 -19.57
CA LYS A 496 1.46 -28.35 -19.46
C LYS A 496 2.72 -27.51 -19.58
N TRP A 497 2.62 -26.33 -20.16
CA TRP A 497 3.73 -25.38 -20.26
C TRP A 497 4.08 -24.73 -18.94
N ALA A 498 3.20 -24.85 -17.93
CA ALA A 498 3.41 -24.36 -16.57
C ALA A 498 4.38 -25.23 -15.75
N ILE A 499 4.67 -26.48 -16.19
CA ILE A 499 5.64 -27.35 -15.52
C ILE A 499 7.02 -26.65 -15.54
N PRO A 500 7.63 -26.38 -14.36
CA PRO A 500 8.90 -25.68 -14.30
C PRO A 500 10.05 -26.56 -14.83
N ASP A 501 10.97 -25.94 -15.58
CA ASP A 501 12.17 -26.62 -16.04
C ASP A 501 13.17 -26.87 -14.88
N GLU A 502 13.17 -25.95 -13.87
CA GLU A 502 14.05 -26.05 -12.71
C GLU A 502 13.34 -25.56 -11.44
N ILE A 503 13.71 -26.16 -10.30
CA ILE A 503 13.40 -25.70 -8.95
C ILE A 503 14.72 -25.43 -8.24
N ILE A 504 14.98 -24.17 -7.89
CA ILE A 504 16.21 -23.72 -7.25
C ILE A 504 15.92 -23.37 -5.79
N PHE A 505 16.59 -24.04 -4.86
CA PHE A 505 16.48 -23.72 -3.45
C PHE A 505 17.38 -22.56 -3.08
N VAL A 506 16.80 -21.59 -2.38
CA VAL A 506 17.47 -20.36 -1.91
C VAL A 506 17.33 -20.23 -0.39
N ASP A 507 18.28 -19.55 0.24
CA ASP A 507 18.23 -19.33 1.68
C ASP A 507 17.21 -18.24 2.05
N HIS A 508 17.01 -17.26 1.17
CA HIS A 508 16.00 -16.21 1.32
C HIS A 508 15.61 -15.65 -0.05
N LEU A 509 14.39 -15.13 -0.14
CA LEU A 509 13.90 -14.42 -1.32
C LEU A 509 13.99 -12.90 -1.09
N PRO A 510 14.60 -12.14 -2.02
CA PRO A 510 14.71 -10.70 -1.89
C PRO A 510 13.35 -10.02 -1.91
N LYS A 511 13.19 -9.00 -1.05
CA LYS A 511 11.96 -8.22 -0.89
C LYS A 511 12.21 -6.75 -1.17
N THR A 512 11.18 -6.08 -1.66
CA THR A 512 11.16 -4.62 -1.78
C THR A 512 11.08 -3.96 -0.40
N SER A 513 11.35 -2.66 -0.32
CA SER A 513 11.24 -1.87 0.92
C SER A 513 9.86 -1.92 1.62
N VAL A 514 8.83 -2.36 0.91
CA VAL A 514 7.46 -2.53 1.43
C VAL A 514 7.08 -3.99 1.67
N GLY A 515 8.06 -4.91 1.66
CA GLY A 515 7.87 -6.32 1.99
C GLY A 515 7.31 -7.21 0.88
N LYS A 516 7.23 -6.73 -0.37
CA LYS A 516 6.83 -7.55 -1.54
C LYS A 516 8.03 -8.28 -2.13
N LEU A 517 7.82 -9.45 -2.73
CA LEU A 517 8.87 -10.14 -3.50
C LEU A 517 9.44 -9.24 -4.60
N ASP A 518 10.77 -9.16 -4.67
CA ASP A 518 11.47 -8.47 -5.76
C ASP A 518 11.85 -9.49 -6.85
N LYS A 519 10.90 -9.81 -7.74
CA LYS A 519 11.10 -10.77 -8.83
C LYS A 519 12.25 -10.42 -9.76
N LYS A 520 12.64 -9.14 -9.85
CA LYS A 520 13.79 -8.72 -10.65
C LYS A 520 15.10 -9.23 -10.04
N LEU A 521 15.28 -9.03 -8.73
CA LEU A 521 16.46 -9.54 -8.03
C LEU A 521 16.46 -11.07 -7.99
N VAL A 522 15.29 -11.70 -7.79
CA VAL A 522 15.16 -13.16 -7.89
C VAL A 522 15.61 -13.66 -9.26
N ARG A 523 15.14 -13.03 -10.36
CA ARG A 523 15.52 -13.41 -11.73
C ARG A 523 17.02 -13.29 -11.95
N GLN A 524 17.66 -12.22 -11.47
CA GLN A 524 19.12 -12.04 -11.57
C GLN A 524 19.88 -13.13 -10.81
N ASP A 525 19.49 -13.46 -9.58
CA ASP A 525 20.12 -14.53 -8.79
C ASP A 525 19.96 -15.89 -9.46
N VAL A 526 18.75 -16.21 -9.92
CA VAL A 526 18.46 -17.48 -10.60
C VAL A 526 19.26 -17.63 -11.89
N LEU A 527 19.32 -16.60 -12.74
CA LEU A 527 20.11 -16.63 -13.98
C LEU A 527 21.60 -16.86 -13.69
N THR A 528 22.15 -16.17 -12.69
CA THR A 528 23.53 -16.39 -12.26
C THR A 528 23.78 -17.83 -11.82
N ARG A 529 22.85 -18.45 -11.08
CA ARG A 529 22.96 -19.84 -10.62
C ARG A 529 22.81 -20.85 -11.77
N LEU A 530 22.00 -20.54 -12.78
CA LEU A 530 21.84 -21.38 -13.98
C LEU A 530 23.09 -21.31 -14.86
N ASP A 531 23.69 -20.12 -15.06
CA ASP A 531 24.93 -19.94 -15.82
C ASP A 531 26.13 -20.67 -15.16
N LEU A 532 26.15 -20.77 -13.83
CA LEU A 532 27.17 -21.54 -13.09
C LEU A 532 26.97 -23.07 -13.20
N LYS A 533 25.79 -23.55 -13.62
CA LYS A 533 25.52 -24.97 -13.84
C LYS A 533 25.77 -25.42 -15.28
N SER A 534 25.83 -24.49 -16.25
CA SER A 534 26.10 -24.74 -17.66
C SER A 534 27.59 -24.71 -17.97
#